data_8878c965b7bb9d8bc1c42169844abc73
#
_entry.id   8878c965b7bb9d8bc1c42169844abc73
#
_cell.length_a   1.000
_cell.length_b   1.000
_cell.length_c   1.000
_cell.angle_alpha   90.00
_cell.angle_beta   90.00
_cell.angle_gamma   90.00
#
_symmetry.space_group_name_H-M   'P 1'
#
loop_
_entity.id
_entity.type
_entity.pdbx_description
1 polymer ?
#
loop_
_entity_poly.entity_id
_entity_poly.type
_entity_poly.pdbx_seq_one_letter_code
_entity_poly.pdbx_strand_id
1 'polypeptide(L)'
;SLKASCAINELVQAYDDHFSEELNQTKRHKGQQEVAERMRQNLSDSTLIRKREDHLYSGENTEEIFKEKVQEYYSLRCVPQILGPVLETINNVASILEDEFNSANDNPIIDVKNKHVYHGGNFHGDYISLEMDKLKIVITKLTMLAERQLNYLLNSKINELLPPFVNLGTLGFNFGMQGVQFTATSTD
;
A
#
# COMPACT_ATOMS: atom_id res chain seq x y z
N SER A 1 0.74 -3.98 -5.57
CA SER A 1 0.15 -2.75 -5.00
C SER A 1 0.99 -1.51 -5.26
N LEU A 2 2.31 -1.49 -4.94
CA LEU A 2 3.17 -0.31 -5.09
C LEU A 2 3.16 0.26 -6.51
N LYS A 3 3.44 -0.55 -7.53
CA LYS A 3 3.44 -0.12 -8.94
C LYS A 3 2.07 0.40 -9.39
N ALA A 4 0.98 -0.24 -8.96
CA ALA A 4 -0.37 0.24 -9.23
C ALA A 4 -0.61 1.62 -8.59
N SER A 5 -0.20 1.80 -7.33
CA SER A 5 -0.30 3.09 -6.65
C SER A 5 0.53 4.19 -7.34
N CYS A 6 1.73 3.87 -7.83
CA CYS A 6 2.53 4.81 -8.63
C CYS A 6 1.81 5.20 -9.92
N ALA A 7 1.33 4.23 -10.70
CA ALA A 7 0.61 4.49 -11.94
C ALA A 7 -0.67 5.32 -11.71
N ILE A 8 -1.38 5.08 -10.62
CA ILE A 8 -2.57 5.87 -10.27
C ILE A 8 -2.18 7.31 -9.90
N ASN A 9 -1.14 7.50 -9.08
CA ASN A 9 -0.65 8.83 -8.73
C ASN A 9 -0.22 9.62 -9.98
N GLU A 10 0.48 8.97 -10.89
CA GLU A 10 0.88 9.57 -12.18
C GLU A 10 -0.34 9.94 -13.03
N LEU A 11 -1.26 9.00 -13.22
CA LEU A 11 -2.46 9.19 -14.04
C LEU A 11 -3.31 10.37 -13.56
N VAL A 12 -3.43 10.53 -12.24
CA VAL A 12 -4.24 11.63 -11.66
C VAL A 12 -3.42 12.89 -11.40
N GLN A 13 -2.18 12.95 -11.85
CA GLN A 13 -1.31 14.10 -11.73
C GLN A 13 -1.15 14.57 -10.28
N ALA A 14 -0.94 13.61 -9.37
CA ALA A 14 -0.78 13.90 -7.95
C ALA A 14 0.49 14.70 -7.67
N TYR A 15 0.57 15.34 -6.49
CA TYR A 15 1.77 16.01 -6.03
C TYR A 15 2.80 15.01 -5.48
N ASP A 16 4.07 15.35 -5.59
CA ASP A 16 5.20 14.51 -5.17
C ASP A 16 5.51 14.56 -3.67
N ASP A 17 5.01 15.53 -2.94
CA ASP A 17 5.28 15.74 -1.50
C ASP A 17 5.12 14.47 -0.67
N HIS A 18 4.05 13.70 -0.90
CA HIS A 18 3.68 12.59 -0.01
C HIS A 18 4.61 11.38 -0.12
N PHE A 19 5.42 11.31 -1.16
CA PHE A 19 6.51 10.33 -1.25
C PHE A 19 7.92 10.97 -1.20
N SER A 20 8.00 12.28 -0.87
CA SER A 20 9.27 12.96 -0.71
C SER A 20 10.12 12.35 0.40
N GLU A 21 11.43 12.51 0.31
CA GLU A 21 12.37 12.02 1.29
C GLU A 21 12.20 12.77 2.61
N GLU A 22 12.09 14.08 2.54
CA GLU A 22 11.96 14.99 3.68
C GLU A 22 10.77 14.63 4.56
N LEU A 23 9.59 14.40 3.97
CA LEU A 23 8.41 14.01 4.70
C LEU A 23 8.57 12.64 5.35
N ASN A 24 9.06 11.65 4.59
CA ASN A 24 9.04 10.26 5.05
C ASN A 24 10.17 9.95 6.03
N GLN A 25 11.28 10.69 6.03
CA GLN A 25 12.34 10.54 7.02
C GLN A 25 11.95 11.05 8.43
N THR A 26 10.95 11.92 8.54
CA THR A 26 10.45 12.37 9.84
C THR A 26 9.82 11.25 10.67
N LYS A 27 9.41 10.16 10.04
CA LYS A 27 8.95 8.93 10.70
C LYS A 27 10.03 7.84 10.65
N ARG A 28 10.28 7.20 11.80
CA ARG A 28 11.37 6.22 11.97
C ARG A 28 11.04 4.82 11.43
N HIS A 29 9.92 4.63 10.74
CA HIS A 29 9.49 3.35 10.17
C HIS A 29 10.20 3.08 8.84
N LYS A 30 11.07 2.08 8.83
CA LYS A 30 11.89 1.75 7.65
C LYS A 30 11.05 1.35 6.44
N GLY A 31 9.99 0.58 6.65
CA GLY A 31 9.10 0.16 5.56
C GLY A 31 8.42 1.35 4.90
N GLN A 32 8.01 2.37 5.67
CA GLN A 32 7.45 3.59 5.09
C GLN A 32 8.49 4.32 4.23
N GLN A 33 9.71 4.48 4.75
CA GLN A 33 10.81 5.15 4.04
C GLN A 33 11.16 4.41 2.75
N GLU A 34 11.24 3.08 2.81
CA GLU A 34 11.51 2.21 1.65
C GLU A 34 10.40 2.30 0.60
N VAL A 35 9.13 2.28 1.00
CA VAL A 35 8.01 2.44 0.07
C VAL A 35 8.07 3.81 -0.62
N ALA A 36 8.31 4.88 0.12
CA ALA A 36 8.44 6.21 -0.43
C ALA A 36 9.63 6.32 -1.42
N GLU A 37 10.77 5.73 -1.08
CA GLU A 37 11.93 5.66 -1.97
C GLU A 37 11.59 4.92 -3.27
N ARG A 38 10.97 3.75 -3.17
CA ARG A 38 10.53 2.97 -4.34
C ARG A 38 9.51 3.72 -5.20
N MET A 39 8.63 4.54 -4.58
CA MET A 39 7.72 5.42 -5.33
C MET A 39 8.52 6.46 -6.11
N ARG A 40 9.49 7.17 -5.49
CA ARG A 40 10.35 8.13 -6.18
C ARG A 40 11.11 7.50 -7.34
N GLN A 41 11.65 6.29 -7.15
CA GLN A 41 12.34 5.55 -8.21
C GLN A 41 11.42 5.20 -9.39
N ASN A 42 10.18 4.74 -9.11
CA ASN A 42 9.22 4.37 -10.16
C ASN A 42 8.63 5.59 -10.89
N LEU A 43 8.69 6.77 -10.30
CA LEU A 43 8.10 8.01 -10.84
C LEU A 43 9.18 9.03 -11.28
N SER A 44 10.46 8.63 -11.28
CA SER A 44 11.59 9.53 -11.53
C SER A 44 11.60 10.17 -12.92
N ASP A 45 11.04 9.49 -13.91
CA ASP A 45 10.92 9.93 -15.30
C ASP A 45 9.51 10.44 -15.67
N SER A 46 8.60 10.50 -14.69
CA SER A 46 7.23 10.96 -14.90
C SER A 46 7.20 12.45 -15.24
N THR A 47 6.48 12.78 -16.30
CA THR A 47 6.17 14.15 -16.70
C THR A 47 4.79 14.61 -16.23
N LEU A 48 4.03 13.72 -15.58
CA LEU A 48 2.65 13.99 -15.14
C LEU A 48 2.57 14.32 -13.65
N ILE A 49 3.48 13.81 -12.84
CA ILE A 49 3.57 14.15 -11.41
C ILE A 49 3.86 15.62 -11.25
N ARG A 50 3.07 16.29 -10.40
CA ARG A 50 3.18 17.74 -10.18
C ARG A 50 4.05 18.04 -8.97
N LYS A 51 4.85 19.10 -9.09
CA LYS A 51 5.56 19.70 -7.96
C LYS A 51 4.70 20.81 -7.37
N ARG A 52 4.49 20.75 -6.08
CA ARG A 52 3.64 21.71 -5.38
C ARG A 52 4.18 23.13 -5.48
N GLU A 53 5.49 23.30 -5.38
CA GLU A 53 6.15 24.59 -5.49
C GLU A 53 5.87 25.29 -6.81
N ASP A 54 5.90 24.52 -7.91
CA ASP A 54 5.67 25.05 -9.24
C ASP A 54 4.20 25.36 -9.52
N HIS A 55 3.30 24.67 -8.84
CA HIS A 55 1.86 24.70 -9.13
C HIS A 55 1.06 25.57 -8.16
N LEU A 56 1.29 25.44 -6.84
CA LEU A 56 0.51 26.16 -5.82
C LEU A 56 1.21 27.40 -5.25
N TYR A 57 2.54 27.44 -5.28
CA TYR A 57 3.31 28.48 -4.61
C TYR A 57 4.12 29.37 -5.58
N SER A 58 3.92 29.21 -6.88
CA SER A 58 4.66 29.95 -7.93
C SER A 58 4.21 31.39 -8.15
N GLY A 59 3.18 31.89 -7.48
CA GLY A 59 2.62 33.22 -7.63
C GLY A 59 2.41 33.98 -6.32
N GLU A 60 2.28 35.32 -6.41
CA GLU A 60 1.80 36.14 -5.31
C GLU A 60 0.33 35.74 -5.01
N ASN A 61 0.13 34.99 -3.96
CA ASN A 61 -1.21 34.56 -3.53
C ASN A 61 -1.94 35.73 -2.87
N THR A 62 -2.75 36.42 -3.64
CA THR A 62 -3.64 37.49 -3.14
C THR A 62 -5.02 36.96 -2.71
N GLU A 63 -5.27 35.64 -2.84
CA GLU A 63 -6.56 35.04 -2.52
C GLU A 63 -6.55 34.43 -1.12
N GLU A 64 -7.54 34.75 -0.30
CA GLU A 64 -7.73 34.21 1.05
C GLU A 64 -8.22 32.73 1.05
N ILE A 65 -8.69 32.23 -0.08
CA ILE A 65 -9.26 30.87 -0.22
C ILE A 65 -8.59 30.16 -1.40
N PHE A 66 -7.98 29.00 -1.12
CA PHE A 66 -7.46 28.14 -2.17
C PHE A 66 -8.61 27.53 -3.00
N LYS A 67 -8.61 27.76 -4.30
CA LYS A 67 -9.57 27.16 -5.25
C LYS A 67 -9.20 25.72 -5.60
N GLU A 68 -7.93 25.36 -5.48
CA GLU A 68 -7.42 24.04 -5.81
C GLU A 68 -7.23 23.16 -4.57
N LYS A 69 -7.23 21.85 -4.78
CA LYS A 69 -6.98 20.87 -3.70
C LYS A 69 -5.58 21.07 -3.11
N VAL A 70 -5.53 21.44 -1.84
CA VAL A 70 -4.26 21.57 -1.12
C VAL A 70 -3.63 20.20 -0.82
N GLN A 71 -4.43 19.16 -0.67
CA GLN A 71 -3.97 17.81 -0.34
C GLN A 71 -4.73 16.76 -1.16
N GLU A 72 -4.00 15.71 -1.55
CA GLU A 72 -4.58 14.55 -2.20
C GLU A 72 -5.40 13.69 -1.23
N TYR A 73 -6.28 12.85 -1.78
CA TYR A 73 -7.02 11.86 -1.00
C TYR A 73 -6.09 10.88 -0.30
N TYR A 74 -6.52 10.30 0.82
CA TYR A 74 -5.72 9.37 1.61
C TYR A 74 -5.23 8.16 0.81
N SER A 75 -6.04 7.62 -0.10
CA SER A 75 -5.66 6.50 -0.96
C SER A 75 -4.51 6.82 -1.93
N LEU A 76 -4.20 8.09 -2.15
CA LEU A 76 -3.07 8.56 -2.92
C LEU A 76 -1.90 8.95 -2.01
N ARG A 77 -2.13 9.89 -1.09
CA ARG A 77 -1.06 10.47 -0.29
C ARG A 77 -0.56 9.61 0.86
N CYS A 78 -1.37 8.65 1.35
CA CYS A 78 -0.97 7.78 2.45
C CYS A 78 -0.41 6.43 2.00
N VAL A 79 -0.06 6.27 0.73
CA VAL A 79 0.52 5.02 0.20
C VAL A 79 1.75 4.57 0.99
N PRO A 80 2.75 5.42 1.29
CA PRO A 80 3.90 5.01 2.11
C PRO A 80 3.51 4.53 3.50
N GLN A 81 2.55 5.21 4.16
CA GLN A 81 2.08 4.88 5.50
C GLN A 81 1.23 3.60 5.55
N ILE A 82 0.58 3.24 4.44
CA ILE A 82 -0.24 2.02 4.34
C ILE A 82 0.62 0.82 3.92
N LEU A 83 1.45 0.97 2.89
CA LEU A 83 2.27 -0.11 2.37
C LEU A 83 3.53 -0.38 3.19
N GLY A 84 4.03 0.60 3.94
CA GLY A 84 5.19 0.43 4.82
C GLY A 84 5.01 -0.69 5.84
N PRO A 85 3.98 -0.64 6.69
CA PRO A 85 3.69 -1.72 7.64
C PRO A 85 3.44 -3.08 6.97
N VAL A 86 2.84 -3.07 5.78
CA VAL A 86 2.63 -4.30 4.99
C VAL A 86 3.97 -4.92 4.62
N LEU A 87 4.89 -4.13 4.09
CA LEU A 87 6.22 -4.58 3.70
C LEU A 87 7.02 -5.12 4.89
N GLU A 88 7.02 -4.38 6.00
CA GLU A 88 7.70 -4.82 7.24
C GLU A 88 7.12 -6.13 7.77
N THR A 89 5.79 -6.28 7.78
CA THR A 89 5.14 -7.50 8.24
C THR A 89 5.51 -8.69 7.35
N ILE A 90 5.46 -8.54 6.03
CA ILE A 90 5.83 -9.63 5.10
C ILE A 90 7.28 -10.06 5.31
N ASN A 91 8.20 -9.11 5.44
CA ASN A 91 9.61 -9.41 5.67
C ASN A 91 9.83 -10.13 7.00
N ASN A 92 9.15 -9.70 8.06
CA ASN A 92 9.23 -10.33 9.38
C ASN A 92 8.67 -11.76 9.38
N VAL A 93 7.52 -11.96 8.74
CA VAL A 93 6.91 -13.29 8.57
C VAL A 93 7.84 -14.22 7.80
N ALA A 94 8.46 -13.72 6.73
CA ALA A 94 9.42 -14.52 5.95
C ALA A 94 10.59 -15.01 6.80
N SER A 95 11.16 -14.15 7.67
CA SER A 95 12.23 -14.53 8.58
C SER A 95 11.80 -15.58 9.61
N ILE A 96 10.59 -15.43 10.18
CA ILE A 96 10.07 -16.41 11.16
C ILE A 96 9.79 -17.76 10.49
N LEU A 97 9.29 -17.76 9.25
CA LEU A 97 9.11 -18.98 8.48
C LEU A 97 10.44 -19.68 8.17
N GLU A 98 11.48 -18.91 7.86
CA GLU A 98 12.82 -19.46 7.63
C GLU A 98 13.36 -20.14 8.91
N ASP A 99 13.20 -19.52 10.06
CA ASP A 99 13.57 -20.11 11.35
C ASP A 99 12.79 -21.41 11.61
N GLU A 100 11.48 -21.41 11.39
CA GLU A 100 10.62 -22.59 11.59
C GLU A 100 11.01 -23.75 10.65
N PHE A 101 11.27 -23.45 9.37
CA PHE A 101 11.70 -24.48 8.41
C PHE A 101 13.05 -25.11 8.74
N ASN A 102 13.90 -24.41 9.49
CA ASN A 102 15.20 -24.89 9.92
C ASN A 102 15.22 -25.42 11.36
N SER A 103 14.07 -25.52 12.00
CA SER A 103 13.91 -25.99 13.37
C SER A 103 13.51 -27.45 13.46
N ALA A 104 13.77 -28.05 14.62
CA ALA A 104 13.26 -29.36 14.97
C ALA A 104 11.87 -29.23 15.60
N ASN A 105 10.83 -29.49 14.82
CA ASN A 105 9.42 -29.17 15.11
C ASN A 105 8.64 -30.39 15.58
N ASP A 106 9.25 -31.26 16.38
CA ASP A 106 8.57 -32.47 16.87
C ASP A 106 8.95 -32.80 18.32
N ASN A 107 8.42 -33.87 18.83
CA ASN A 107 8.68 -34.45 20.13
C ASN A 107 8.67 -35.99 20.04
N PRO A 108 9.65 -36.67 20.63
CA PRO A 108 10.80 -36.17 21.39
C PRO A 108 11.96 -35.70 20.53
N ILE A 109 12.81 -34.82 21.08
CA ILE A 109 14.08 -34.45 20.46
C ILE A 109 15.18 -35.40 20.89
N ILE A 110 15.85 -36.01 19.92
CA ILE A 110 16.93 -36.99 20.16
C ILE A 110 18.30 -36.29 20.03
N ASP A 111 19.01 -36.23 21.12
CA ASP A 111 20.39 -35.72 21.17
C ASP A 111 21.39 -36.89 21.12
N VAL A 112 21.87 -37.17 19.93
CA VAL A 112 22.81 -38.27 19.70
C VAL A 112 24.12 -38.03 20.40
N LYS A 113 24.59 -36.76 20.47
CA LYS A 113 25.89 -36.40 21.08
C LYS A 113 25.90 -36.68 22.56
N ASN A 114 24.86 -36.30 23.28
CA ASN A 114 24.77 -36.49 24.72
C ASN A 114 24.02 -37.79 25.10
N LYS A 115 23.59 -38.58 24.11
CA LYS A 115 22.83 -39.83 24.30
C LYS A 115 21.58 -39.61 25.18
N HIS A 116 20.87 -38.53 24.92
CA HIS A 116 19.71 -38.14 25.69
C HIS A 116 18.47 -37.93 24.81
N VAL A 117 17.30 -38.10 25.41
CA VAL A 117 16.00 -37.83 24.74
C VAL A 117 15.29 -36.77 25.57
N TYR A 118 14.97 -35.66 24.92
CA TYR A 118 14.26 -34.55 25.54
C TYR A 118 12.77 -34.57 25.14
N HIS A 119 11.91 -34.48 26.12
CA HIS A 119 10.47 -34.35 25.92
C HIS A 119 10.09 -32.86 26.08
N GLY A 120 9.53 -32.27 25.05
CA GLY A 120 9.19 -30.84 25.01
C GLY A 120 8.00 -30.55 24.13
N GLY A 121 7.81 -29.28 23.82
CA GLY A 121 6.66 -28.76 23.08
C GLY A 121 7.00 -28.18 21.69
N ASN A 122 8.11 -28.57 21.05
CA ASN A 122 8.54 -28.00 19.78
C ASN A 122 7.54 -28.23 18.61
N PHE A 123 6.60 -29.18 18.78
CA PHE A 123 5.51 -29.40 17.84
C PHE A 123 4.45 -28.28 17.86
N HIS A 124 4.50 -27.37 18.84
CA HIS A 124 3.51 -26.33 19.03
C HIS A 124 3.70 -25.20 18.00
N GLY A 125 2.73 -25.04 17.11
CA GLY A 125 2.85 -24.17 15.93
C GLY A 125 2.45 -22.72 16.15
N ASP A 126 2.58 -22.14 17.35
CA ASP A 126 2.12 -20.79 17.66
C ASP A 126 2.85 -19.70 16.88
N TYR A 127 4.14 -19.88 16.61
CA TYR A 127 4.86 -18.95 15.75
C TYR A 127 4.17 -18.83 14.38
N ILE A 128 3.85 -19.95 13.76
CA ILE A 128 3.26 -19.95 12.42
C ILE A 128 1.81 -19.47 12.44
N SER A 129 1.01 -19.91 13.41
CA SER A 129 -0.39 -19.50 13.49
C SER A 129 -0.54 -18.00 13.67
N LEU A 130 0.28 -17.38 14.54
CA LEU A 130 0.29 -15.94 14.77
C LEU A 130 0.72 -15.15 13.53
N GLU A 131 1.78 -15.62 12.86
CA GLU A 131 2.26 -14.96 11.65
C GLU A 131 1.25 -15.06 10.50
N MET A 132 0.57 -16.20 10.35
CA MET A 132 -0.49 -16.35 9.34
C MET A 132 -1.69 -15.45 9.63
N ASP A 133 -2.04 -15.21 10.87
CA ASP A 133 -3.12 -14.28 11.23
C ASP A 133 -2.70 -12.81 10.96
N LYS A 134 -1.45 -12.47 11.24
CA LYS A 134 -0.91 -11.15 10.83
C LYS A 134 -0.97 -10.95 9.32
N LEU A 135 -0.65 -11.99 8.52
CA LEU A 135 -0.74 -11.90 7.06
C LEU A 135 -2.17 -11.70 6.58
N LYS A 136 -3.18 -12.30 7.18
CA LYS A 136 -4.60 -12.05 6.85
C LYS A 136 -4.95 -10.57 7.04
N ILE A 137 -4.54 -9.98 8.18
CA ILE A 137 -4.76 -8.55 8.45
C ILE A 137 -4.07 -7.68 7.40
N VAL A 138 -2.84 -8.02 7.04
CA VAL A 138 -2.05 -7.27 6.06
C VAL A 138 -2.66 -7.35 4.65
N ILE A 139 -3.13 -8.52 4.25
CA ILE A 139 -3.84 -8.71 2.97
C ILE A 139 -5.11 -7.84 2.95
N THR A 140 -5.89 -7.83 4.02
CA THR A 140 -7.06 -6.95 4.13
C THR A 140 -6.67 -5.46 3.97
N LYS A 141 -5.54 -5.02 4.54
CA LYS A 141 -5.05 -3.64 4.33
C LYS A 141 -4.69 -3.36 2.87
N LEU A 142 -4.17 -4.34 2.14
CA LEU A 142 -3.89 -4.19 0.71
C LEU A 142 -5.17 -4.10 -0.12
N THR A 143 -6.18 -4.93 0.17
CA THR A 143 -7.46 -4.89 -0.54
C THR A 143 -8.20 -3.58 -0.29
N MET A 144 -8.22 -3.09 0.96
CA MET A 144 -8.77 -1.79 1.31
C MET A 144 -8.13 -0.65 0.51
N LEU A 145 -6.79 -0.62 0.41
CA LEU A 145 -6.12 0.41 -0.40
C LEU A 145 -6.52 0.32 -1.87
N ALA A 146 -6.51 -0.89 -2.43
CA ALA A 146 -6.86 -1.12 -3.83
C ALA A 146 -8.31 -0.71 -4.13
N GLU A 147 -9.25 -1.05 -3.24
CA GLU A 147 -10.65 -0.66 -3.35
C GLU A 147 -10.81 0.87 -3.30
N ARG A 148 -10.14 1.56 -2.37
CA ARG A 148 -10.20 3.02 -2.27
C ARG A 148 -9.58 3.73 -3.48
N GLN A 149 -8.50 3.18 -4.03
CA GLN A 149 -7.91 3.69 -5.27
C GLN A 149 -8.82 3.45 -6.48
N LEU A 150 -9.44 2.28 -6.56
CA LEU A 150 -10.42 1.98 -7.61
C LEU A 150 -11.64 2.94 -7.51
N ASN A 151 -12.20 3.10 -6.32
CA ASN A 151 -13.30 4.04 -6.09
C ASN A 151 -12.93 5.47 -6.50
N TYR A 152 -11.71 5.92 -6.17
CA TYR A 152 -11.22 7.23 -6.60
C TYR A 152 -11.24 7.38 -8.12
N LEU A 153 -10.73 6.39 -8.85
CA LEU A 153 -10.69 6.41 -10.33
C LEU A 153 -12.08 6.38 -10.97
N LEU A 154 -13.02 5.65 -10.36
CA LEU A 154 -14.37 5.47 -10.91
C LEU A 154 -15.33 6.62 -10.59
N ASN A 155 -14.97 7.49 -9.64
CA ASN A 155 -15.83 8.59 -9.20
C ASN A 155 -15.38 9.93 -9.79
N SER A 156 -16.00 10.31 -10.90
CA SER A 156 -15.70 11.57 -11.60
C SER A 156 -15.89 12.83 -10.76
N LYS A 157 -16.74 12.80 -9.72
CA LYS A 157 -16.94 13.93 -8.81
C LYS A 157 -15.78 14.12 -7.82
N ILE A 158 -14.95 13.09 -7.67
CA ILE A 158 -13.80 13.09 -6.76
C ILE A 158 -12.50 13.36 -7.52
N ASN A 159 -12.28 12.63 -8.62
CA ASN A 159 -11.06 12.76 -9.40
C ASN A 159 -11.08 13.93 -10.40
N GLU A 160 -12.25 14.34 -10.86
CA GLU A 160 -12.47 15.45 -11.81
C GLU A 160 -11.69 15.32 -13.15
N LEU A 161 -11.13 14.14 -13.42
CA LEU A 161 -10.31 13.85 -14.61
C LEU A 161 -10.93 12.79 -15.50
N LEU A 162 -11.52 11.76 -14.91
CA LEU A 162 -12.05 10.59 -15.61
C LEU A 162 -13.57 10.63 -15.66
N PRO A 163 -14.20 10.12 -16.73
CA PRO A 163 -15.66 10.02 -16.80
C PRO A 163 -16.18 9.03 -15.73
N PRO A 164 -17.48 9.14 -15.34
CA PRO A 164 -18.08 8.24 -14.37
C PRO A 164 -17.85 6.78 -14.75
N PHE A 165 -17.34 5.97 -13.80
CA PHE A 165 -17.00 4.55 -13.99
C PHE A 165 -16.05 4.27 -15.18
N VAL A 166 -15.25 5.27 -15.57
CA VAL A 166 -14.38 5.21 -16.76
C VAL A 166 -15.15 4.81 -18.02
N ASN A 167 -16.41 5.29 -18.13
CA ASN A 167 -17.28 4.98 -19.22
C ASN A 167 -17.06 5.95 -20.39
N LEU A 168 -16.42 5.48 -21.45
CA LEU A 168 -16.19 6.24 -22.69
C LEU A 168 -17.27 5.99 -23.77
N GLY A 169 -18.25 5.14 -23.48
CA GLY A 169 -19.34 4.83 -24.39
C GLY A 169 -20.56 5.75 -24.20
N THR A 170 -21.62 5.44 -24.94
CA THR A 170 -22.88 6.17 -24.84
C THR A 170 -23.51 5.94 -23.47
N LEU A 171 -23.80 7.02 -22.74
CA LEU A 171 -24.47 6.98 -21.45
C LEU A 171 -25.85 6.28 -21.57
N GLY A 172 -26.12 5.38 -20.62
CA GLY A 172 -27.33 4.57 -20.57
C GLY A 172 -27.27 3.24 -21.33
N PHE A 173 -26.26 3.02 -22.18
CA PHE A 173 -26.09 1.76 -22.90
C PHE A 173 -25.00 0.85 -22.32
N ASN A 174 -24.15 1.38 -21.47
CA ASN A 174 -23.20 0.57 -20.70
C ASN A 174 -22.92 1.23 -19.33
N PHE A 175 -22.43 0.43 -18.40
CA PHE A 175 -22.13 0.85 -17.02
C PHE A 175 -20.62 1.05 -16.76
N GLY A 176 -19.80 1.00 -17.83
CA GLY A 176 -18.35 1.08 -17.69
C GLY A 176 -17.81 0.04 -16.72
N MET A 177 -16.97 0.46 -15.78
CA MET A 177 -16.32 -0.42 -14.78
C MET A 177 -17.12 -0.56 -13.46
N GLN A 178 -18.41 -0.18 -13.42
CA GLN A 178 -19.22 -0.25 -12.20
C GLN A 178 -19.29 -1.65 -11.59
N GLY A 179 -19.41 -2.70 -12.42
CA GLY A 179 -19.45 -4.09 -11.95
C GLY A 179 -18.18 -4.51 -11.22
N VAL A 180 -17.01 -4.02 -11.64
CA VAL A 180 -15.73 -4.26 -10.97
C VAL A 180 -15.69 -3.64 -9.58
N GLN A 181 -16.28 -2.44 -9.42
CA GLN A 181 -16.35 -1.78 -8.12
C GLN A 181 -17.18 -2.59 -7.13
N PHE A 182 -18.34 -3.14 -7.55
CA PHE A 182 -19.15 -3.99 -6.67
C PHE A 182 -18.39 -5.23 -6.19
N THR A 183 -17.66 -5.89 -7.08
CA THR A 183 -16.84 -7.05 -6.72
C THR A 183 -15.73 -6.65 -5.72
N ALA A 184 -15.00 -5.57 -5.98
CA ALA A 184 -13.96 -5.08 -5.09
C ALA A 184 -14.51 -4.76 -3.70
N THR A 185 -15.59 -4.00 -3.60
CA THR A 185 -16.21 -3.60 -2.33
C THR A 185 -16.78 -4.81 -1.55
N SER A 186 -17.25 -5.85 -2.23
CA SER A 186 -17.78 -7.05 -1.58
C SER A 186 -16.68 -7.99 -1.05
N THR A 187 -15.44 -7.81 -1.51
CA THR A 187 -14.29 -8.63 -1.10
C THR A 187 -13.56 -8.02 0.10
N ASP A 188 -13.73 -6.76 0.35
CA ASP A 188 -13.11 -5.99 1.42
C ASP A 188 -13.83 -6.22 2.75
#